data_241b7bcd7d43774e5b38a1a5924f608b
#
_entry.id   241b7bcd7d43774e5b38a1a5924f608b
#
_cell.length_a   1.000
_cell.length_b   1.000
_cell.length_c   1.000
_cell.angle_alpha   90.00
_cell.angle_beta   90.00
_cell.angle_gamma   90.00
#
_symmetry.space_group_name_H-M   'P 1'
#
loop_
_entity.id
_entity.type
_entity.pdbx_description
1 polymer ?
#
loop_
_entity_poly.entity_id
_entity_poly.type
_entity_poly.pdbx_seq_one_letter_code
_entity_poly.pdbx_strand_id
1 'polypeptide(L)'
;MGLYIEYSSKIYSIYLKYFSKDDITVYSIDEVFIDATDYMKLYNMTARQLTAKVIEDVYDTTGITATAGIAPNLYLCKIAMDIVAKHIQADSKGVRIAELSVNDYRKMLWGHTPLTDFWRVGPGISRQLEKHGIKTMGDIARMSLEDEDWLYKQFGVDAEILIDHAWGYEPCTIADIKKYKPKASSLCSGQVLKEPYTFEDARIVVGEMADELALDLVDKGFVTDSIALNVTYDRVNVDKGTYKGEIHVDRYGSCLLYTSD
;
A
#
# COMPACT_ATOMS: atom_id res chain seq x y z
N MET A 1 4.58 14.74 -12.69
CA MET A 1 5.33 13.74 -11.90
C MET A 1 6.64 14.33 -11.34
N GLY A 2 7.50 14.97 -12.13
CA GLY A 2 8.79 15.53 -11.67
C GLY A 2 8.72 16.37 -10.39
N LEU A 3 7.77 17.30 -10.30
CA LEU A 3 7.56 18.14 -9.11
C LEU A 3 7.28 17.31 -7.85
N TYR A 4 6.47 16.24 -7.95
CA TYR A 4 6.16 15.39 -6.80
C TYR A 4 7.39 14.62 -6.32
N ILE A 5 8.24 14.12 -7.25
CA ILE A 5 9.50 13.44 -6.92
C ILE A 5 10.47 14.43 -6.24
N GLU A 6 10.55 15.66 -6.72
CA GLU A 6 11.38 16.70 -6.12
C GLU A 6 10.98 16.96 -4.66
N TYR A 7 9.67 17.20 -4.40
CA TYR A 7 9.19 17.43 -3.04
C TYR A 7 9.33 16.20 -2.14
N SER A 8 9.04 14.99 -2.66
CA SER A 8 9.27 13.74 -1.94
C SER A 8 10.73 13.59 -1.52
N SER A 9 11.67 13.84 -2.44
CA SER A 9 13.11 13.78 -2.15
C SER A 9 13.54 14.84 -1.13
N LYS A 10 12.96 16.04 -1.20
CA LYS A 10 13.20 17.12 -0.23
C LYS A 10 12.72 16.73 1.16
N ILE A 11 11.51 16.17 1.28
CA ILE A 11 10.95 15.68 2.55
C ILE A 11 11.79 14.53 3.10
N TYR A 12 12.19 13.57 2.25
CA TYR A 12 13.07 12.48 2.66
C TYR A 12 14.40 12.99 3.21
N SER A 13 14.96 14.05 2.62
CA SER A 13 16.19 14.70 3.12
C SER A 13 16.02 15.33 4.50
N ILE A 14 14.79 15.76 4.84
CA ILE A 14 14.47 16.25 6.20
C ILE A 14 14.46 15.07 7.18
N TYR A 15 13.87 13.93 6.83
CA TYR A 15 13.90 12.73 7.68
C TYR A 15 15.33 12.29 7.99
N LEU A 16 16.25 12.39 7.04
CA LEU A 16 17.67 12.05 7.22
C LEU A 16 18.41 12.95 8.21
N LYS A 17 17.87 14.11 8.60
CA LYS A 17 18.42 14.94 9.69
C LYS A 17 18.21 14.30 11.05
N TYR A 18 17.20 13.44 11.18
CA TYR A 18 16.75 12.87 12.45
C TYR A 18 17.04 11.38 12.54
N PHE A 19 16.99 10.65 11.43
CA PHE A 19 17.05 9.19 11.37
C PHE A 19 18.09 8.71 10.38
N SER A 20 18.69 7.57 10.65
CA SER A 20 19.52 6.87 9.66
C SER A 20 18.66 6.40 8.48
N LYS A 21 19.23 6.41 7.29
CA LYS A 21 18.61 5.78 6.11
C LYS A 21 18.28 4.30 6.32
N ASP A 22 18.98 3.64 7.23
CA ASP A 22 18.81 2.22 7.51
C ASP A 22 17.51 1.95 8.30
N ASP A 23 17.01 2.95 9.02
CA ASP A 23 15.79 2.90 9.82
C ASP A 23 14.59 3.53 9.10
N ILE A 24 14.75 3.95 7.83
CA ILE A 24 13.68 4.49 6.98
C ILE A 24 13.41 3.55 5.81
N THR A 25 12.15 3.22 5.57
CA THR A 25 11.70 2.53 4.35
C THR A 25 10.68 3.40 3.62
N VAL A 26 10.95 3.70 2.36
CA VAL A 26 10.00 4.41 1.49
C VAL A 26 8.94 3.42 1.03
N TYR A 27 7.69 3.70 1.38
CA TYR A 27 6.54 2.89 0.99
C TYR A 27 5.92 3.35 -0.33
N SER A 28 5.77 4.66 -0.48
CA SER A 28 5.28 5.30 -1.70
C SER A 28 5.97 6.65 -1.91
N ILE A 29 5.55 7.40 -2.93
CA ILE A 29 6.10 8.74 -3.21
C ILE A 29 5.89 9.73 -2.05
N ASP A 30 4.89 9.50 -1.20
CA ASP A 30 4.42 10.38 -0.13
C ASP A 30 4.38 9.71 1.25
N GLU A 31 4.76 8.45 1.35
CA GLU A 31 4.71 7.70 2.60
C GLU A 31 6.03 6.99 2.91
N VAL A 32 6.42 7.05 4.17
CA VAL A 32 7.58 6.33 4.72
C VAL A 32 7.22 5.63 6.02
N PHE A 33 7.91 4.52 6.29
CA PHE A 33 7.99 3.94 7.63
C PHE A 33 9.35 4.27 8.24
N ILE A 34 9.35 4.60 9.53
CA ILE A 34 10.56 4.95 10.28
C ILE A 34 10.56 4.16 11.59
N ASP A 35 11.63 3.42 11.85
CA ASP A 35 11.88 2.86 13.18
C ASP A 35 12.50 3.95 14.06
N ALA A 36 11.68 4.47 14.98
CA ALA A 36 12.08 5.54 15.89
C ALA A 36 12.54 5.03 17.26
N THR A 37 12.64 3.72 17.47
CA THR A 37 12.84 3.10 18.79
C THR A 37 14.07 3.63 19.53
N ASP A 38 15.23 3.61 18.90
CA ASP A 38 16.47 4.08 19.50
C ASP A 38 16.57 5.61 19.58
N TYR A 39 15.88 6.29 18.68
CA TYR A 39 15.92 7.76 18.57
C TYR A 39 15.14 8.47 19.67
N MET A 40 14.10 7.84 20.23
CA MET A 40 13.38 8.37 21.39
C MET A 40 14.34 8.57 22.58
N LYS A 41 15.22 7.62 22.79
CA LYS A 41 16.24 7.67 23.83
C LYS A 41 17.33 8.69 23.52
N LEU A 42 17.80 8.70 22.26
CA LEU A 42 18.83 9.61 21.78
C LEU A 42 18.40 11.08 21.93
N TYR A 43 17.16 11.40 21.57
CA TYR A 43 16.63 12.78 21.64
C TYR A 43 15.97 13.10 22.98
N ASN A 44 15.86 12.14 23.89
CA ASN A 44 15.12 12.27 25.17
C ASN A 44 13.69 12.79 24.94
N MET A 45 12.99 12.19 23.97
CA MET A 45 11.63 12.55 23.54
C MET A 45 10.72 11.32 23.52
N THR A 46 9.42 11.54 23.76
CA THR A 46 8.41 10.50 23.42
C THR A 46 8.30 10.36 21.91
N ALA A 47 7.75 9.22 21.45
CA ALA A 47 7.48 9.01 20.03
C ALA A 47 6.65 10.15 19.43
N ARG A 48 5.61 10.61 20.15
CA ARG A 48 4.75 11.71 19.73
C ARG A 48 5.51 13.04 19.61
N GLN A 49 6.36 13.35 20.57
CA GLN A 49 7.16 14.57 20.53
C GLN A 49 8.16 14.57 19.37
N LEU A 50 8.82 13.44 19.13
CA LEU A 50 9.76 13.28 18.02
C LEU A 50 9.03 13.38 16.67
N THR A 51 7.91 12.68 16.53
CA THR A 51 7.07 12.75 15.32
C THR A 51 6.59 14.19 15.05
N ALA A 52 6.07 14.89 16.06
CA ALA A 52 5.62 16.27 15.93
C ALA A 52 6.75 17.20 15.48
N LYS A 53 7.94 17.06 16.06
CA LYS A 53 9.13 17.84 15.69
C LYS A 53 9.54 17.62 14.24
N VAL A 54 9.53 16.38 13.78
CA VAL A 54 9.89 16.03 12.39
C VAL A 54 8.87 16.60 11.40
N ILE A 55 7.57 16.44 11.69
CA ILE A 55 6.50 16.98 10.84
C ILE A 55 6.54 18.52 10.81
N GLU A 56 6.88 19.18 11.93
CA GLU A 56 7.05 20.62 11.99
C GLU A 56 8.19 21.09 11.06
N ASP A 57 9.37 20.42 11.07
CA ASP A 57 10.47 20.74 10.14
C ASP A 57 10.05 20.53 8.67
N VAL A 58 9.26 19.48 8.39
CA VAL A 58 8.69 19.28 7.04
C VAL A 58 7.79 20.45 6.66
N TYR A 59 6.87 20.85 7.52
CA TYR A 59 5.97 21.97 7.26
C TYR A 59 6.71 23.30 7.07
N ASP A 60 7.61 23.62 7.99
CA ASP A 60 8.38 24.86 7.95
C ASP A 60 9.29 24.96 6.69
N THR A 61 9.76 23.82 6.20
CA THR A 61 10.65 23.74 5.03
C THR A 61 9.88 23.70 3.70
N THR A 62 8.70 23.08 3.68
CA THR A 62 7.98 22.79 2.42
C THR A 62 6.59 23.40 2.32
N GLY A 63 6.00 23.83 3.43
CA GLY A 63 4.61 24.24 3.53
C GLY A 63 3.60 23.09 3.44
N ILE A 64 4.07 21.83 3.41
CA ILE A 64 3.24 20.63 3.29
C ILE A 64 2.96 20.06 4.68
N THR A 65 1.68 19.86 4.99
CA THR A 65 1.25 19.16 6.21
C THR A 65 1.39 17.66 6.05
N ALA A 66 1.61 16.96 7.17
CA ALA A 66 1.68 15.51 7.18
C ALA A 66 0.77 14.91 8.26
N THR A 67 0.41 13.64 8.05
CA THR A 67 -0.31 12.81 9.01
C THR A 67 0.60 11.66 9.42
N ALA A 68 0.61 11.28 10.69
CA ALA A 68 1.42 10.19 11.18
C ALA A 68 0.64 9.20 12.05
N GLY A 69 1.01 7.92 11.92
CA GLY A 69 0.64 6.86 12.83
C GLY A 69 1.85 6.41 13.65
N ILE A 70 1.65 6.19 14.93
CA ILE A 70 2.66 5.68 15.86
C ILE A 70 2.15 4.39 16.47
N ALA A 71 2.91 3.31 16.32
CA ALA A 71 2.50 2.01 16.83
C ALA A 71 3.72 1.07 16.97
N PRO A 72 3.56 -0.10 17.62
CA PRO A 72 4.67 -1.01 17.86
C PRO A 72 5.12 -1.84 16.64
N ASN A 73 4.40 -1.82 15.53
CA ASN A 73 4.76 -2.52 14.29
C ASN A 73 4.26 -1.78 13.05
N LEU A 74 4.72 -2.21 11.87
CA LEU A 74 4.43 -1.55 10.59
C LEU A 74 2.92 -1.55 10.26
N TYR A 75 2.23 -2.67 10.51
CA TYR A 75 0.81 -2.77 10.26
C TYR A 75 0.01 -1.76 11.08
N LEU A 76 0.19 -1.78 12.39
CA LEU A 76 -0.53 -0.86 13.28
C LEU A 76 -0.16 0.61 13.04
N CYS A 77 1.10 0.92 12.65
CA CYS A 77 1.48 2.26 12.21
C CYS A 77 0.62 2.73 11.03
N LYS A 78 0.49 1.88 10.01
CA LYS A 78 -0.32 2.20 8.83
C LYS A 78 -1.79 2.36 9.21
N ILE A 79 -2.35 1.47 10.04
CA ILE A 79 -3.73 1.55 10.51
C ILE A 79 -3.98 2.80 11.37
N ALA A 80 -3.04 3.15 12.24
CA ALA A 80 -3.11 4.39 13.03
C ALA A 80 -3.19 5.63 12.13
N MET A 81 -2.37 5.66 11.06
CA MET A 81 -2.36 6.76 10.11
C MET A 81 -3.63 6.80 9.25
N ASP A 82 -4.02 5.69 8.65
CA ASP A 82 -5.08 5.65 7.64
C ASP A 82 -6.48 5.71 8.24
N ILE A 83 -6.72 5.07 9.38
CA ILE A 83 -8.03 5.00 10.00
C ILE A 83 -8.15 6.00 11.14
N VAL A 84 -7.25 5.95 12.13
CA VAL A 84 -7.42 6.74 13.36
C VAL A 84 -7.10 8.21 13.11
N ALA A 85 -5.94 8.52 12.52
CA ALA A 85 -5.50 9.90 12.35
C ALA A 85 -6.41 10.74 11.43
N LYS A 86 -7.06 10.10 10.46
CA LYS A 86 -8.02 10.79 9.57
C LYS A 86 -9.26 11.31 10.30
N HIS A 87 -9.63 10.70 11.43
CA HIS A 87 -10.81 11.05 12.21
C HIS A 87 -10.54 11.94 13.43
N ILE A 88 -9.27 12.22 13.74
CA ILE A 88 -8.92 13.16 14.81
C ILE A 88 -8.82 14.59 14.27
N GLN A 89 -9.12 15.56 15.14
CA GLN A 89 -8.96 16.96 14.81
C GLN A 89 -7.49 17.30 14.57
N ALA A 90 -7.20 17.99 13.48
CA ALA A 90 -5.88 18.53 13.23
C ALA A 90 -5.52 19.60 14.26
N ASP A 91 -4.24 19.72 14.57
CA ASP A 91 -3.72 20.85 15.35
C ASP A 91 -3.77 22.16 14.54
N SER A 92 -3.28 23.25 15.13
CA SER A 92 -3.27 24.58 14.51
C SER A 92 -2.45 24.67 13.23
N LYS A 93 -1.56 23.70 12.97
CA LYS A 93 -0.74 23.58 11.74
C LYS A 93 -1.29 22.54 10.75
N GLY A 94 -2.47 21.97 11.02
CA GLY A 94 -3.06 20.95 10.17
C GLY A 94 -2.49 19.53 10.35
N VAL A 95 -1.68 19.31 11.38
CA VAL A 95 -1.02 18.03 11.67
C VAL A 95 -1.95 17.10 12.44
N ARG A 96 -1.95 15.82 12.06
CA ARG A 96 -2.68 14.74 12.74
C ARG A 96 -1.70 13.63 13.11
N ILE A 97 -1.63 13.30 14.40
CA ILE A 97 -0.79 12.22 14.91
C ILE A 97 -1.68 11.27 15.72
N ALA A 98 -1.78 10.04 15.31
CA ALA A 98 -2.47 8.98 16.02
C ALA A 98 -1.47 8.01 16.65
N GLU A 99 -1.76 7.55 17.86
CA GLU A 99 -1.02 6.48 18.53
C GLU A 99 -1.94 5.28 18.70
N LEU A 100 -1.45 4.08 18.42
CA LEU A 100 -2.26 2.87 18.45
C LEU A 100 -1.45 1.72 19.07
N SER A 101 -1.82 1.29 20.26
CA SER A 101 -1.33 0.02 20.82
C SER A 101 -2.12 -1.16 20.29
N VAL A 102 -1.59 -2.38 20.44
CA VAL A 102 -2.32 -3.62 20.09
C VAL A 102 -3.66 -3.70 20.83
N ASN A 103 -3.69 -3.30 22.09
CA ASN A 103 -4.93 -3.32 22.89
C ASN A 103 -5.94 -2.29 22.40
N ASP A 104 -5.48 -1.08 22.03
CA ASP A 104 -6.37 -0.04 21.50
C ASP A 104 -6.90 -0.44 20.12
N TYR A 105 -6.07 -1.02 19.27
CA TYR A 105 -6.49 -1.59 17.99
C TYR A 105 -7.66 -2.58 18.18
N ARG A 106 -7.50 -3.56 19.07
CA ARG A 106 -8.56 -4.56 19.32
C ARG A 106 -9.83 -3.94 19.90
N LYS A 107 -9.71 -2.97 20.81
CA LYS A 107 -10.86 -2.30 21.43
C LYS A 107 -11.61 -1.39 20.46
N MET A 108 -10.88 -0.64 19.64
CA MET A 108 -11.44 0.42 18.82
C MET A 108 -11.80 -0.03 17.40
N LEU A 109 -11.01 -0.94 16.82
CA LEU A 109 -11.05 -1.23 15.39
C LEU A 109 -11.46 -2.66 15.04
N TRP A 110 -11.56 -3.59 15.99
CA TRP A 110 -12.06 -4.93 15.71
C TRP A 110 -13.49 -4.95 15.15
N GLY A 111 -14.30 -3.97 15.47
CA GLY A 111 -15.66 -3.80 14.93
C GLY A 111 -15.77 -2.80 13.78
N HIS A 112 -14.64 -2.22 13.33
CA HIS A 112 -14.66 -1.24 12.25
C HIS A 112 -15.04 -1.86 10.90
N THR A 113 -15.78 -1.11 10.11
CA THR A 113 -16.19 -1.44 8.72
C THR A 113 -16.06 -0.20 7.84
N PRO A 114 -15.78 -0.37 6.55
CA PRO A 114 -15.61 -1.62 5.81
C PRO A 114 -14.20 -2.24 6.03
N LEU A 115 -14.07 -3.53 5.76
CA LEU A 115 -12.79 -4.24 5.81
C LEU A 115 -11.74 -3.66 4.86
N THR A 116 -12.17 -3.03 3.78
CA THR A 116 -11.28 -2.42 2.77
C THR A 116 -10.53 -1.18 3.27
N ASP A 117 -10.85 -0.65 4.44
CA ASP A 117 -10.09 0.42 5.08
C ASP A 117 -8.78 -0.11 5.68
N PHE A 118 -8.71 -1.42 5.93
CA PHE A 118 -7.53 -2.04 6.51
C PHE A 118 -6.48 -2.35 5.44
N TRP A 119 -5.25 -1.98 5.76
CA TRP A 119 -4.12 -2.24 4.87
C TRP A 119 -4.04 -3.72 4.49
N ARG A 120 -3.82 -3.99 3.20
CA ARG A 120 -3.77 -5.32 2.56
C ARG A 120 -5.11 -6.05 2.45
N VAL A 121 -6.23 -5.46 2.84
CA VAL A 121 -7.56 -6.02 2.58
C VAL A 121 -8.20 -5.31 1.39
N GLY A 122 -8.02 -5.89 0.21
CA GLY A 122 -8.64 -5.38 -1.00
C GLY A 122 -10.11 -5.81 -1.15
N PRO A 123 -10.83 -5.21 -2.14
CA PRO A 123 -12.23 -5.56 -2.40
C PRO A 123 -12.49 -7.05 -2.68
N GLY A 124 -11.50 -7.75 -3.27
CA GLY A 124 -11.58 -9.18 -3.53
C GLY A 124 -11.64 -10.00 -2.25
N ILE A 125 -10.72 -9.74 -1.32
CA ILE A 125 -10.66 -10.39 0.00
C ILE A 125 -11.93 -10.06 0.79
N SER A 126 -12.33 -8.79 0.86
CA SER A 126 -13.54 -8.35 1.57
C SER A 126 -14.78 -9.09 1.08
N ARG A 127 -15.02 -9.11 -0.25
CA ARG A 127 -16.17 -9.84 -0.81
C ARG A 127 -16.17 -11.34 -0.50
N GLN A 128 -14.98 -11.97 -0.47
CA GLN A 128 -14.88 -13.40 -0.16
C GLN A 128 -15.19 -13.66 1.32
N LEU A 129 -14.72 -12.82 2.21
CA LEU A 129 -15.04 -12.90 3.65
C LEU A 129 -16.52 -12.63 3.93
N GLU A 130 -17.09 -11.61 3.31
CA GLU A 130 -18.50 -11.22 3.47
C GLU A 130 -19.50 -12.30 3.05
N LYS A 131 -19.17 -13.12 2.04
CA LYS A 131 -19.99 -14.29 1.65
C LYS A 131 -20.15 -15.31 2.79
N HIS A 132 -19.23 -15.30 3.75
CA HIS A 132 -19.24 -16.19 4.91
C HIS A 132 -19.61 -15.45 6.21
N GLY A 133 -20.15 -14.24 6.09
CA GLY A 133 -20.60 -13.45 7.23
C GLY A 133 -19.49 -12.75 8.01
N ILE A 134 -18.22 -12.83 7.53
CA ILE A 134 -17.05 -12.20 8.14
C ILE A 134 -16.95 -10.77 7.60
N LYS A 135 -17.15 -9.77 8.46
CA LYS A 135 -17.25 -8.36 8.06
C LYS A 135 -16.26 -7.45 8.76
N THR A 136 -15.56 -7.95 9.77
CA THR A 136 -14.67 -7.15 10.62
C THR A 136 -13.37 -7.90 10.90
N MET A 137 -12.32 -7.17 11.30
CA MET A 137 -11.06 -7.78 11.73
C MET A 137 -11.26 -8.66 12.96
N GLY A 138 -12.18 -8.30 13.86
CA GLY A 138 -12.56 -9.14 14.99
C GLY A 138 -13.22 -10.46 14.59
N ASP A 139 -13.97 -10.48 13.46
CA ASP A 139 -14.54 -11.72 12.93
C ASP A 139 -13.44 -12.63 12.38
N ILE A 140 -12.45 -12.06 11.67
CA ILE A 140 -11.30 -12.80 11.16
C ILE A 140 -10.51 -13.41 12.33
N ALA A 141 -10.24 -12.62 13.38
CA ALA A 141 -9.54 -13.09 14.56
C ALA A 141 -10.30 -14.23 15.27
N ARG A 142 -11.62 -14.18 15.34
CA ARG A 142 -12.44 -15.29 15.89
C ARG A 142 -12.40 -16.50 14.98
N MET A 143 -12.57 -16.32 13.67
CA MET A 143 -12.50 -17.41 12.70
C MET A 143 -11.17 -18.14 12.76
N SER A 144 -10.06 -17.45 12.99
CA SER A 144 -8.74 -18.08 13.13
C SER A 144 -8.63 -19.01 14.34
N LEU A 145 -9.50 -18.86 15.35
CA LEU A 145 -9.57 -19.76 16.51
C LEU A 145 -10.60 -20.89 16.31
N GLU A 146 -11.60 -20.68 15.48
CA GLU A 146 -12.70 -21.62 15.25
C GLU A 146 -12.41 -22.58 14.08
N ASP A 147 -11.89 -22.05 12.97
CA ASP A 147 -11.57 -22.80 11.75
C ASP A 147 -10.48 -22.08 10.93
N GLU A 148 -9.23 -22.17 11.41
CA GLU A 148 -8.08 -21.60 10.73
C GLU A 148 -7.87 -22.25 9.35
N ASP A 149 -8.09 -23.55 9.23
CA ASP A 149 -7.93 -24.30 7.98
C ASP A 149 -8.83 -23.75 6.87
N TRP A 150 -10.02 -23.24 7.21
CA TRP A 150 -10.89 -22.60 6.25
C TRP A 150 -10.25 -21.33 5.68
N LEU A 151 -9.61 -20.49 6.52
CA LEU A 151 -8.92 -19.28 6.07
C LEU A 151 -7.79 -19.62 5.09
N TYR A 152 -6.96 -20.63 5.43
CA TYR A 152 -5.89 -21.10 4.54
C TYR A 152 -6.43 -21.67 3.22
N LYS A 153 -7.55 -22.37 3.25
CA LYS A 153 -8.20 -22.89 2.06
C LYS A 153 -8.70 -21.79 1.13
N GLN A 154 -9.19 -20.67 1.70
CA GLN A 154 -9.70 -19.53 0.92
C GLN A 154 -8.57 -18.65 0.37
N PHE A 155 -7.55 -18.36 1.17
CA PHE A 155 -6.57 -17.33 0.87
C PHE A 155 -5.14 -17.88 0.67
N GLY A 156 -4.92 -19.18 0.88
CA GLY A 156 -3.58 -19.77 0.79
C GLY A 156 -2.64 -19.15 1.82
N VAL A 157 -1.39 -18.90 1.43
CA VAL A 157 -0.37 -18.31 2.33
C VAL A 157 -0.71 -16.88 2.79
N ASP A 158 -1.56 -16.17 2.05
CA ASP A 158 -2.01 -14.83 2.44
C ASP A 158 -2.90 -14.86 3.71
N ALA A 159 -3.44 -16.05 4.08
CA ALA A 159 -4.21 -16.22 5.31
C ALA A 159 -3.37 -15.90 6.55
N GLU A 160 -2.08 -16.27 6.57
CA GLU A 160 -1.16 -15.97 7.67
C GLU A 160 -1.12 -14.49 7.97
N ILE A 161 -0.84 -13.68 6.94
CA ILE A 161 -0.79 -12.21 7.08
C ILE A 161 -2.16 -11.66 7.51
N LEU A 162 -3.25 -12.20 6.96
CA LEU A 162 -4.60 -11.76 7.28
C LEU A 162 -4.95 -12.04 8.75
N ILE A 163 -4.57 -13.21 9.27
CA ILE A 163 -4.76 -13.61 10.67
C ILE A 163 -3.90 -12.75 11.58
N ASP A 164 -2.60 -12.62 11.30
CA ASP A 164 -1.67 -11.80 12.08
C ASP A 164 -2.18 -10.36 12.19
N HIS A 165 -2.55 -9.77 11.07
CA HIS A 165 -3.10 -8.41 11.04
C HIS A 165 -4.41 -8.29 11.82
N ALA A 166 -5.29 -9.31 11.77
CA ALA A 166 -6.51 -9.32 12.57
C ALA A 166 -6.21 -9.29 14.07
N TRP A 167 -5.13 -9.93 14.50
CA TRP A 167 -4.66 -9.88 15.89
C TRP A 167 -3.84 -8.64 16.22
N GLY A 168 -3.49 -7.80 15.23
CA GLY A 168 -2.65 -6.61 15.38
C GLY A 168 -1.17 -6.94 15.47
N TYR A 169 -0.77 -8.07 14.91
CA TYR A 169 0.61 -8.54 14.84
C TYR A 169 1.18 -8.31 13.44
N GLU A 170 2.46 -7.96 13.36
CA GLU A 170 3.25 -7.87 12.14
C GLU A 170 4.70 -8.18 12.48
N PRO A 171 5.21 -9.35 12.05
CA PRO A 171 6.58 -9.75 12.36
C PRO A 171 7.62 -9.04 11.50
N CYS A 172 7.23 -8.52 10.32
CA CYS A 172 8.15 -7.89 9.39
C CYS A 172 8.69 -6.58 9.95
N THR A 173 10.00 -6.44 9.93
CA THR A 173 10.71 -5.21 10.34
C THR A 173 11.28 -4.46 9.14
N ILE A 174 11.68 -3.20 9.33
CA ILE A 174 12.40 -2.42 8.30
C ILE A 174 13.70 -3.14 7.90
N ALA A 175 14.39 -3.76 8.85
CA ALA A 175 15.60 -4.53 8.56
C ALA A 175 15.34 -5.75 7.68
N ASP A 176 14.18 -6.42 7.85
CA ASP A 176 13.79 -7.56 7.00
C ASP A 176 13.45 -7.09 5.58
N ILE A 177 12.71 -5.98 5.45
CA ILE A 177 12.41 -5.36 4.15
C ILE A 177 13.70 -5.04 3.39
N LYS A 178 14.69 -4.45 4.06
CA LYS A 178 15.97 -4.09 3.43
C LYS A 178 16.86 -5.27 3.07
N LYS A 179 16.75 -6.39 3.78
CA LYS A 179 17.45 -7.63 3.46
C LYS A 179 16.80 -8.41 2.33
N TYR A 180 15.51 -8.15 2.06
CA TYR A 180 14.78 -8.90 1.05
C TYR A 180 15.37 -8.65 -0.34
N LYS A 181 15.63 -9.74 -1.07
CA LYS A 181 16.02 -9.73 -2.47
C LYS A 181 14.99 -10.48 -3.28
N PRO A 182 14.28 -9.84 -4.22
CA PRO A 182 13.31 -10.53 -5.05
C PRO A 182 13.99 -11.61 -5.89
N LYS A 183 13.33 -12.76 -6.04
CA LYS A 183 13.80 -13.87 -6.86
C LYS A 183 13.69 -13.57 -8.36
N ALA A 184 12.78 -12.71 -8.75
CA ALA A 184 12.57 -12.24 -10.10
C ALA A 184 12.40 -10.72 -10.10
N SER A 185 12.84 -10.08 -11.15
CA SER A 185 12.66 -8.65 -11.36
C SER A 185 11.82 -8.45 -12.62
N SER A 186 10.93 -7.47 -12.59
CA SER A 186 10.18 -7.03 -13.78
C SER A 186 10.22 -5.51 -13.86
N LEU A 187 10.27 -4.99 -15.07
CA LEU A 187 10.01 -3.58 -15.35
C LEU A 187 8.61 -3.48 -15.92
N CYS A 188 7.83 -2.51 -15.49
CA CYS A 188 6.50 -2.27 -16.03
C CYS A 188 6.29 -0.78 -16.24
N SER A 189 5.58 -0.44 -17.32
CA SER A 189 5.04 0.87 -17.60
C SER A 189 3.52 0.75 -17.69
N GLY A 190 2.79 1.79 -17.30
CA GLY A 190 1.34 1.78 -17.36
C GLY A 190 0.78 3.18 -17.60
N GLN A 191 -0.22 3.28 -18.47
CA GLN A 191 -0.94 4.52 -18.71
C GLN A 191 -2.44 4.35 -18.49
N VAL A 192 -3.04 5.30 -17.76
CA VAL A 192 -4.49 5.46 -17.68
C VAL A 192 -4.88 6.54 -18.69
N LEU A 193 -5.64 6.15 -19.70
CA LEU A 193 -6.06 7.05 -20.76
C LEU A 193 -7.22 7.95 -20.28
N LYS A 194 -7.35 9.18 -20.83
CA LYS A 194 -8.40 10.12 -20.46
C LYS A 194 -9.80 9.67 -20.87
N GLU A 195 -9.84 8.93 -21.99
CA GLU A 195 -11.07 8.44 -22.64
C GLU A 195 -10.77 7.13 -23.34
N PRO A 196 -11.79 6.34 -23.73
CA PRO A 196 -11.59 5.14 -24.51
C PRO A 196 -10.93 5.46 -25.86
N TYR A 197 -9.79 4.84 -26.15
CA TYR A 197 -9.07 4.99 -27.39
C TYR A 197 -9.51 3.98 -28.42
N THR A 198 -9.39 4.34 -29.70
CA THR A 198 -9.51 3.38 -30.80
C THR A 198 -8.33 2.40 -30.78
N PHE A 199 -8.45 1.30 -31.53
CA PHE A 199 -7.35 0.35 -31.68
C PHE A 199 -6.07 1.04 -32.22
N GLU A 200 -6.21 1.91 -33.23
CA GLU A 200 -5.07 2.58 -33.84
C GLU A 200 -4.39 3.54 -32.88
N ASP A 201 -5.16 4.31 -32.10
CA ASP A 201 -4.60 5.20 -31.08
C ASP A 201 -3.94 4.42 -29.95
N ALA A 202 -4.59 3.36 -29.45
CA ALA A 202 -4.04 2.50 -28.42
C ALA A 202 -2.74 1.81 -28.86
N ARG A 203 -2.65 1.40 -30.15
CA ARG A 203 -1.44 0.81 -30.73
C ARG A 203 -0.25 1.77 -30.69
N ILE A 204 -0.49 3.07 -30.94
CA ILE A 204 0.57 4.10 -30.84
C ILE A 204 1.08 4.19 -29.41
N VAL A 205 0.16 4.30 -28.44
CA VAL A 205 0.51 4.38 -27.01
C VAL A 205 1.31 3.15 -26.55
N VAL A 206 0.87 1.95 -26.95
CA VAL A 206 1.61 0.71 -26.62
C VAL A 206 3.00 0.71 -27.26
N GLY A 207 3.14 1.21 -28.49
CA GLY A 207 4.44 1.36 -29.15
C GLY A 207 5.39 2.27 -28.36
N GLU A 208 4.91 3.45 -27.96
CA GLU A 208 5.67 4.40 -27.14
C GLU A 208 6.08 3.79 -25.78
N MET A 209 5.16 3.09 -25.11
CA MET A 209 5.44 2.41 -23.85
C MET A 209 6.48 1.29 -24.00
N ALA A 210 6.44 0.56 -25.12
CA ALA A 210 7.42 -0.49 -25.41
C ALA A 210 8.82 0.08 -25.67
N ASP A 211 8.91 1.18 -26.42
CA ASP A 211 10.16 1.89 -26.66
C ASP A 211 10.77 2.41 -25.36
N GLU A 212 9.95 3.03 -24.49
CA GLU A 212 10.39 3.52 -23.18
C GLU A 212 10.90 2.39 -22.29
N LEU A 213 10.19 1.25 -22.23
CA LEU A 213 10.65 0.08 -21.47
C LEU A 213 11.94 -0.53 -22.05
N ALA A 214 12.11 -0.52 -23.36
CA ALA A 214 13.33 -1.00 -24.00
C ALA A 214 14.53 -0.11 -23.64
N LEU A 215 14.34 1.21 -23.63
CA LEU A 215 15.37 2.17 -23.19
C LEU A 215 15.70 1.97 -21.70
N ASP A 216 14.71 1.77 -20.86
CA ASP A 216 14.88 1.49 -19.42
C ASP A 216 15.68 0.20 -19.17
N LEU A 217 15.42 -0.87 -19.96
CA LEU A 217 16.21 -2.11 -19.90
C LEU A 217 17.67 -1.85 -20.23
N VAL A 218 17.94 -1.10 -21.30
CA VAL A 218 19.30 -0.76 -21.73
C VAL A 218 20.01 0.08 -20.68
N ASP A 219 19.36 1.11 -20.15
CA ASP A 219 19.93 1.99 -19.13
C ASP A 219 20.32 1.24 -17.85
N LYS A 220 19.49 0.27 -17.45
CA LYS A 220 19.74 -0.58 -16.28
C LYS A 220 20.64 -1.78 -16.56
N GLY A 221 21.06 -2.00 -17.80
CA GLY A 221 21.89 -3.15 -18.20
C GLY A 221 21.17 -4.49 -18.06
N PHE A 222 19.83 -4.51 -18.24
CA PHE A 222 19.01 -5.72 -18.16
C PHE A 222 18.63 -6.25 -19.54
N VAL A 223 18.33 -7.54 -19.58
CA VAL A 223 17.72 -8.24 -20.70
C VAL A 223 16.47 -8.96 -20.23
N THR A 224 15.53 -9.20 -21.12
CA THR A 224 14.30 -9.97 -20.82
C THR A 224 14.04 -10.98 -21.94
N ASP A 225 13.43 -12.09 -21.58
CA ASP A 225 12.90 -13.13 -22.47
C ASP A 225 11.38 -13.24 -22.39
N SER A 226 10.76 -12.34 -21.62
CA SER A 226 9.31 -12.36 -21.40
C SER A 226 8.74 -10.96 -21.47
N ILE A 227 7.66 -10.79 -22.21
CA ILE A 227 6.88 -9.56 -22.32
C ILE A 227 5.41 -9.92 -22.05
N ALA A 228 4.73 -9.09 -21.26
CA ALA A 228 3.29 -9.18 -21.04
C ALA A 228 2.65 -7.82 -21.31
N LEU A 229 1.59 -7.81 -22.10
CA LEU A 229 0.75 -6.63 -22.32
C LEU A 229 -0.61 -6.86 -21.66
N ASN A 230 -1.04 -5.90 -20.86
CA ASN A 230 -2.36 -5.87 -20.26
C ASN A 230 -3.13 -4.65 -20.79
N VAL A 231 -4.29 -4.89 -21.41
CA VAL A 231 -5.18 -3.84 -21.91
C VAL A 231 -6.51 -3.92 -21.18
N THR A 232 -6.86 -2.85 -20.48
CA THR A 232 -8.14 -2.74 -19.78
C THR A 232 -9.13 -1.94 -20.63
N TYR A 233 -10.29 -2.54 -20.87
CA TYR A 233 -11.35 -1.88 -21.62
C TYR A 233 -12.15 -0.93 -20.72
N ASP A 234 -12.64 0.16 -21.31
CA ASP A 234 -13.56 1.06 -20.63
C ASP A 234 -14.82 0.31 -20.19
N ARG A 235 -15.27 0.58 -18.96
CA ARG A 235 -16.42 -0.09 -18.37
C ARG A 235 -17.69 0.04 -19.21
N VAL A 236 -17.88 1.20 -19.86
CA VAL A 236 -19.01 1.44 -20.76
C VAL A 236 -19.02 0.46 -21.95
N ASN A 237 -17.86 0.08 -22.47
CA ASN A 237 -17.75 -0.88 -23.56
C ASN A 237 -18.03 -2.30 -23.07
N VAL A 238 -17.62 -2.64 -21.85
CA VAL A 238 -17.90 -3.95 -21.23
C VAL A 238 -19.39 -4.07 -20.91
N ASP A 239 -19.97 -3.09 -20.27
CA ASP A 239 -21.38 -3.08 -19.83
C ASP A 239 -22.36 -3.08 -21.04
N LYS A 240 -21.99 -2.47 -22.15
CA LYS A 240 -22.80 -2.48 -23.41
C LYS A 240 -22.68 -3.77 -24.23
N GLY A 241 -21.86 -4.72 -23.78
CA GLY A 241 -21.65 -5.99 -24.49
C GLY A 241 -20.97 -5.84 -25.85
N THR A 242 -20.27 -4.74 -26.08
CA THR A 242 -19.49 -4.51 -27.32
C THR A 242 -18.18 -5.31 -27.33
N TYR A 243 -17.69 -5.68 -26.15
CA TYR A 243 -16.60 -6.63 -26.00
C TYR A 243 -17.08 -8.06 -26.20
N LYS A 244 -16.48 -8.78 -27.13
CA LYS A 244 -16.86 -10.16 -27.50
C LYS A 244 -15.84 -11.22 -27.06
N GLY A 245 -14.75 -10.82 -26.36
CA GLY A 245 -13.74 -11.74 -25.86
C GLY A 245 -14.19 -12.47 -24.61
N GLU A 246 -13.43 -13.48 -24.22
CA GLU A 246 -13.64 -14.17 -22.94
C GLU A 246 -13.25 -13.25 -21.78
N ILE A 247 -14.12 -13.22 -20.77
CA ILE A 247 -13.86 -12.48 -19.55
C ILE A 247 -13.34 -13.49 -18.53
N HIS A 248 -12.06 -13.41 -18.22
CA HIS A 248 -11.47 -14.18 -17.12
C HIS A 248 -11.55 -13.38 -15.82
N VAL A 249 -11.83 -14.07 -14.74
CA VAL A 249 -11.81 -13.46 -13.41
C VAL A 249 -10.73 -14.14 -12.56
N ASP A 250 -10.02 -13.35 -11.78
CA ASP A 250 -9.12 -13.90 -10.77
C ASP A 250 -9.89 -14.61 -9.65
N ARG A 251 -9.15 -15.24 -8.73
CA ARG A 251 -9.74 -15.92 -7.56
C ARG A 251 -10.59 -15.01 -6.66
N TYR A 252 -10.45 -13.70 -6.80
CA TYR A 252 -11.19 -12.69 -6.04
C TYR A 252 -12.36 -12.07 -6.82
N GLY A 253 -12.60 -12.55 -8.07
CA GLY A 253 -13.66 -12.06 -8.94
C GLY A 253 -13.35 -10.72 -9.63
N SER A 254 -12.09 -10.31 -9.67
CA SER A 254 -11.63 -9.17 -10.46
C SER A 254 -11.52 -9.60 -11.93
N CYS A 255 -12.05 -8.77 -12.83
CA CYS A 255 -12.02 -9.05 -14.26
C CYS A 255 -10.58 -8.94 -14.79
N LEU A 256 -10.06 -10.03 -15.35
CA LEU A 256 -8.80 -10.07 -16.09
C LEU A 256 -9.13 -10.24 -17.56
N LEU A 257 -8.85 -9.24 -18.36
CA LEU A 257 -8.96 -9.30 -19.82
C LEU A 257 -7.58 -9.62 -20.37
N TYR A 258 -7.35 -10.86 -20.77
CA TYR A 258 -6.15 -11.26 -21.51
C TYR A 258 -6.42 -11.17 -22.99
N THR A 259 -5.61 -10.44 -23.72
CA THR A 259 -5.46 -10.61 -25.16
C THR A 259 -4.22 -11.48 -25.35
N SER A 260 -4.44 -12.79 -25.55
CA SER A 260 -3.41 -13.64 -26.11
C SER A 260 -3.54 -13.55 -27.63
N ASP A 261 -2.53 -13.02 -28.29
CA ASP A 261 -2.02 -13.51 -29.58
C ASP A 261 -0.61 -13.00 -29.76
#